data_959ed714d34bd5d99f7f53144c0c8dcb
#
_entry.id   959ed714d34bd5d99f7f53144c0c8dcb
#
_cell.length_a   1.000
_cell.length_b   1.000
_cell.length_c   1.000
_cell.angle_alpha   90.00
_cell.angle_beta   90.00
_cell.angle_gamma   90.00
#
_symmetry.space_group_name_H-M   'P 1'
#
loop_
_entity.id
_entity.type
_entity.pdbx_description
1 polymer ?
#
loop_
_entity_poly.entity_id
_entity_poly.type
_entity_poly.pdbx_seq_one_letter_code
_entity_poly.pdbx_strand_id
1 'polypeptide(L)'
;LSVRHQGQVAMGGDGQVTLGPTVMKHSAQKVRRMYNNQIIAGFAGGTADAFALFARFEEKLEKYNGNLSRAAVELAKDWRTDKLLRRLEAMLLVANKDNSFLISGTGDVIEPDDGIIAIGSGGMFAQSAAKALARHSSLTARQIVEEAMKIAQDVCIYTNDHLTIEEL
;
A
#
# COMPACT_ATOMS: atom_id res chain seq x y z
N LEU A 1 4.15 2.18 -1.74
CA LEU A 1 4.10 3.63 -1.67
C LEU A 1 2.77 4.12 -2.24
N SER A 2 2.06 4.97 -1.50
CA SER A 2 0.89 5.74 -1.96
C SER A 2 1.23 7.22 -1.90
N VAL A 3 0.90 7.93 -2.97
CA VAL A 3 1.12 9.38 -3.12
C VAL A 3 -0.18 10.03 -3.55
N ARG A 4 -0.65 10.98 -2.76
CA ARG A 4 -1.71 11.93 -3.11
C ARG A 4 -1.04 13.29 -3.34
N HIS A 5 -1.10 13.79 -4.56
CA HIS A 5 -0.44 15.04 -4.93
C HIS A 5 -1.21 15.76 -6.05
N GLN A 6 -1.47 17.06 -5.88
CA GLN A 6 -2.16 17.91 -6.86
C GLN A 6 -3.51 17.32 -7.35
N GLY A 7 -4.29 16.76 -6.43
CA GLY A 7 -5.62 16.18 -6.74
C GLY A 7 -5.57 14.80 -7.41
N GLN A 8 -4.40 14.23 -7.62
CA GLN A 8 -4.19 12.89 -8.16
C GLN A 8 -3.76 11.91 -7.07
N VAL A 9 -4.11 10.64 -7.24
CA VAL A 9 -3.69 9.56 -6.35
C VAL A 9 -3.02 8.48 -7.17
N ALA A 10 -1.80 8.10 -6.77
CA ALA A 10 -1.09 6.96 -7.35
C ALA A 10 -0.58 6.04 -6.25
N MET A 11 -0.61 4.74 -6.50
CA MET A 11 -0.03 3.74 -5.61
C MET A 11 0.84 2.79 -6.41
N GLY A 12 2.08 2.59 -5.97
CA GLY A 12 3.03 1.68 -6.58
C GLY A 12 3.59 0.65 -5.62
N GLY A 13 3.86 -0.53 -6.14
CA GLY A 13 4.54 -1.61 -5.44
C GLY A 13 5.49 -2.34 -6.39
N ASP A 14 6.60 -2.83 -5.85
CA ASP A 14 7.52 -3.71 -6.57
C ASP A 14 6.99 -5.13 -6.67
N GLY A 15 7.69 -5.98 -7.44
CA GLY A 15 7.30 -7.37 -7.65
C GLY A 15 8.11 -8.40 -6.87
N GLN A 16 9.05 -8.01 -6.02
CA GLN A 16 9.94 -8.96 -5.36
C GLN A 16 9.29 -9.70 -4.20
N VAL A 17 9.39 -11.04 -4.22
CA VAL A 17 9.11 -11.92 -3.09
C VAL A 17 10.40 -12.59 -2.68
N THR A 18 10.77 -12.46 -1.41
CA THR A 18 12.05 -12.94 -0.87
C THR A 18 11.81 -13.93 0.27
N LEU A 19 12.59 -14.98 0.31
CA LEU A 19 12.65 -15.93 1.43
C LEU A 19 14.08 -15.96 1.97
N GLY A 20 14.30 -15.32 3.13
CA GLY A 20 15.64 -15.10 3.63
C GLY A 20 16.50 -14.33 2.61
N PRO A 21 17.69 -14.84 2.21
CA PRO A 21 18.55 -14.18 1.24
C PRO A 21 18.19 -14.50 -0.23
N THR A 22 17.11 -15.27 -0.48
CA THR A 22 16.78 -15.79 -1.83
C THR A 22 15.56 -15.08 -2.40
N VAL A 23 15.69 -14.56 -3.62
CA VAL A 23 14.54 -14.03 -4.38
C VAL A 23 13.76 -15.18 -4.99
N MET A 24 12.51 -15.34 -4.59
CA MET A 24 11.61 -16.42 -5.03
C MET A 24 10.76 -16.01 -6.22
N LYS A 25 10.46 -14.73 -6.37
CA LYS A 25 9.64 -14.18 -7.47
C LYS A 25 10.00 -12.72 -7.70
N HIS A 26 10.00 -12.30 -8.97
CA HIS A 26 10.32 -10.93 -9.39
C HIS A 26 9.09 -10.09 -9.77
N SER A 27 7.95 -10.73 -10.06
CA SER A 27 6.79 -10.11 -10.71
C SER A 27 5.48 -10.33 -9.94
N ALA A 28 5.53 -10.28 -8.61
CA ALA A 28 4.32 -10.34 -7.79
C ALA A 28 3.51 -9.03 -7.91
N GLN A 29 2.20 -9.15 -8.02
CA GLN A 29 1.31 -7.98 -8.00
C GLN A 29 0.93 -7.65 -6.57
N LYS A 30 1.56 -6.62 -6.02
CA LYS A 30 1.31 -6.14 -4.65
C LYS A 30 0.28 -5.02 -4.57
N VAL A 31 -0.10 -4.45 -5.71
CA VAL A 31 -1.10 -3.38 -5.82
C VAL A 31 -2.22 -3.84 -6.74
N ARG A 32 -3.47 -3.54 -6.37
CA ARG A 32 -4.66 -3.86 -7.16
C ARG A 32 -5.77 -2.85 -6.96
N ARG A 33 -6.70 -2.82 -7.92
CA ARG A 33 -7.97 -2.11 -7.79
C ARG A 33 -9.00 -3.00 -7.09
N MET A 34 -9.86 -2.36 -6.31
CA MET A 34 -10.95 -2.99 -5.56
C MET A 34 -12.23 -2.16 -5.71
N TYR A 35 -13.36 -2.74 -5.32
CA TYR A 35 -14.66 -2.08 -5.26
C TYR A 35 -14.97 -1.23 -6.50
N ASN A 36 -15.33 -1.89 -7.62
CA ASN A 36 -15.66 -1.23 -8.89
C ASN A 36 -14.57 -0.26 -9.40
N ASN A 37 -13.30 -0.59 -9.18
CA ASN A 37 -12.14 0.25 -9.54
C ASN A 37 -12.06 1.62 -8.86
N GLN A 38 -12.83 1.84 -7.80
CA GLN A 38 -12.84 3.11 -7.06
C GLN A 38 -11.79 3.19 -5.95
N ILE A 39 -11.21 2.06 -5.59
CA ILE A 39 -10.23 1.94 -4.50
C ILE A 39 -9.00 1.24 -5.03
N ILE A 40 -7.83 1.72 -4.61
CA ILE A 40 -6.56 1.04 -4.82
C ILE A 40 -6.10 0.50 -3.48
N ALA A 41 -5.64 -0.74 -3.46
CA ALA A 41 -5.07 -1.37 -2.27
C ALA A 41 -3.71 -2.01 -2.60
N GLY A 42 -2.76 -1.87 -1.67
CA GLY A 42 -1.45 -2.48 -1.75
C GLY A 42 -1.07 -3.14 -0.43
N PHE A 43 -0.14 -4.08 -0.46
CA PHE A 43 0.32 -4.77 0.74
C PHE A 43 1.85 -4.89 0.82
N ALA A 44 2.32 -5.11 2.05
CA ALA A 44 3.66 -5.58 2.36
C ALA A 44 3.59 -6.64 3.46
N GLY A 45 4.54 -7.61 3.44
CA GLY A 45 4.57 -8.77 4.33
C GLY A 45 4.24 -10.08 3.63
N GLY A 46 3.72 -11.06 4.35
CA GLY A 46 3.39 -12.39 3.81
C GLY A 46 2.33 -12.34 2.70
N THR A 47 2.63 -12.92 1.54
CA THR A 47 1.72 -12.89 0.38
C THR A 47 0.40 -13.60 0.66
N ALA A 48 0.44 -14.76 1.34
CA ALA A 48 -0.77 -15.51 1.70
C ALA A 48 -1.65 -14.71 2.67
N ASP A 49 -1.01 -14.04 3.64
CA ASP A 49 -1.68 -13.19 4.63
C ASP A 49 -2.35 -11.98 3.95
N ALA A 50 -1.66 -11.38 2.98
CA ALA A 50 -2.18 -10.26 2.22
C ALA A 50 -3.44 -10.62 1.42
N PHE A 51 -3.49 -11.81 0.80
CA PHE A 51 -4.69 -12.25 0.07
C PHE A 51 -5.89 -12.46 1.00
N ALA A 52 -5.67 -13.01 2.19
CA ALA A 52 -6.72 -13.15 3.19
C ALA A 52 -7.25 -11.78 3.63
N LEU A 53 -6.36 -10.80 3.83
CA LEU A 53 -6.73 -9.44 4.21
C LEU A 53 -7.45 -8.70 3.09
N PHE A 54 -7.04 -8.87 1.84
CA PHE A 54 -7.76 -8.29 0.70
C PHE A 54 -9.19 -8.81 0.60
N ALA A 55 -9.40 -10.13 0.75
CA ALA A 55 -10.74 -10.70 0.73
C ALA A 55 -11.62 -10.12 1.87
N ARG A 56 -11.07 -10.03 3.08
CA ARG A 56 -11.77 -9.41 4.22
C ARG A 56 -12.06 -7.93 4.00
N PHE A 57 -11.13 -7.23 3.38
CA PHE A 57 -11.34 -5.81 3.07
C PHE A 57 -12.42 -5.59 2.02
N GLU A 58 -12.47 -6.42 0.97
CA GLU A 58 -13.53 -6.40 -0.02
C GLU A 58 -14.91 -6.60 0.62
N GLU A 59 -15.05 -7.60 1.52
CA GLU A 59 -16.28 -7.81 2.29
C GLU A 59 -16.71 -6.55 3.09
N LYS A 60 -15.74 -5.82 3.67
CA LYS A 60 -16.03 -4.56 4.38
C LYS A 60 -16.45 -3.44 3.43
N LEU A 61 -15.79 -3.33 2.27
CA LEU A 61 -16.16 -2.34 1.26
C LEU A 61 -17.57 -2.56 0.75
N GLU A 62 -17.94 -3.81 0.44
CA GLU A 62 -19.31 -4.17 0.05
C GLU A 62 -20.32 -3.84 1.15
N LYS A 63 -20.04 -4.27 2.38
CA LYS A 63 -20.91 -4.03 3.53
C LYS A 63 -21.16 -2.54 3.82
N TYR A 64 -20.20 -1.70 3.58
CA TYR A 64 -20.25 -0.26 3.87
C TYR A 64 -20.36 0.62 2.60
N ASN A 65 -20.82 0.03 1.49
CA ASN A 65 -21.09 0.73 0.22
C ASN A 65 -19.89 1.58 -0.26
N GLY A 66 -18.67 1.03 -0.19
CA GLY A 66 -17.44 1.68 -0.64
C GLY A 66 -16.93 2.79 0.28
N ASN A 67 -17.48 2.96 1.48
CA ASN A 67 -16.98 3.92 2.46
C ASN A 67 -15.61 3.45 2.98
N LEU A 68 -14.54 4.01 2.41
CA LEU A 68 -13.15 3.59 2.68
C LEU A 68 -12.79 3.71 4.16
N SER A 69 -13.08 4.85 4.77
CA SER A 69 -12.74 5.11 6.18
C SER A 69 -13.43 4.13 7.12
N ARG A 70 -14.72 3.86 6.87
CA ARG A 70 -15.49 2.90 7.66
C ARG A 70 -14.96 1.47 7.47
N ALA A 71 -14.73 1.06 6.23
CA ALA A 71 -14.20 -0.26 5.91
C ALA A 71 -12.82 -0.49 6.54
N ALA A 72 -11.92 0.52 6.50
CA ALA A 72 -10.60 0.46 7.10
C ALA A 72 -10.66 0.27 8.62
N VAL A 73 -11.48 1.06 9.32
CA VAL A 73 -11.65 0.95 10.78
C VAL A 73 -12.23 -0.41 11.18
N GLU A 74 -13.24 -0.88 10.46
CA GLU A 74 -13.87 -2.17 10.77
C GLU A 74 -12.97 -3.37 10.44
N LEU A 75 -12.12 -3.28 9.40
CA LEU A 75 -11.08 -4.28 9.17
C LEU A 75 -10.05 -4.28 10.29
N ALA A 76 -9.58 -3.12 10.72
CA ALA A 76 -8.59 -3.01 11.80
C ALA A 76 -9.10 -3.60 13.13
N LYS A 77 -10.38 -3.37 13.45
CA LYS A 77 -11.03 -3.99 14.62
C LYS A 77 -11.06 -5.52 14.53
N ASP A 78 -11.49 -6.05 13.38
CA ASP A 78 -11.52 -7.50 13.16
C ASP A 78 -10.10 -8.07 13.23
N TRP A 79 -9.13 -7.43 12.58
CA TRP A 79 -7.74 -7.87 12.55
C TRP A 79 -7.15 -7.98 13.95
N ARG A 80 -7.41 -6.99 14.79
CA ARG A 80 -6.94 -6.97 16.19
C ARG A 80 -7.62 -8.04 17.06
N THR A 81 -8.92 -8.29 16.88
CA THR A 81 -9.74 -9.10 17.80
C THR A 81 -9.88 -10.56 17.36
N ASP A 82 -9.86 -10.84 16.06
CA ASP A 82 -9.96 -12.21 15.54
C ASP A 82 -8.66 -12.99 15.79
N LYS A 83 -8.79 -14.19 16.37
CA LYS A 83 -7.64 -15.02 16.74
C LYS A 83 -6.82 -15.53 15.55
N LEU A 84 -7.43 -15.64 14.38
CA LEU A 84 -6.75 -16.04 13.15
C LEU A 84 -6.13 -14.84 12.48
N LEU A 85 -6.88 -13.76 12.29
CA LEU A 85 -6.40 -12.56 11.60
C LEU A 85 -5.21 -11.90 12.33
N ARG A 86 -5.22 -11.83 13.65
CA ARG A 86 -4.12 -11.19 14.42
C ARG A 86 -2.77 -11.89 14.30
N ARG A 87 -2.73 -13.12 13.71
CA ARG A 87 -1.49 -13.84 13.41
C ARG A 87 -0.89 -13.47 12.06
N LEU A 88 -1.64 -12.73 11.24
CA LEU A 88 -1.20 -12.34 9.90
C LEU A 88 -0.15 -11.23 10.01
N GLU A 89 0.99 -11.49 9.38
CA GLU A 89 2.12 -10.56 9.33
C GLU A 89 2.12 -9.80 8.00
N ALA A 90 1.27 -8.79 7.93
CA ALA A 90 1.18 -7.92 6.77
C ALA A 90 0.78 -6.50 7.18
N MET A 91 0.87 -5.57 6.25
CA MET A 91 0.31 -4.23 6.32
C MET A 91 -0.43 -3.94 5.03
N LEU A 92 -1.49 -3.16 5.10
CA LEU A 92 -2.22 -2.70 3.93
C LEU A 92 -2.09 -1.18 3.78
N LEU A 93 -1.93 -0.73 2.52
CA LEU A 93 -2.24 0.63 2.11
C LEU A 93 -3.51 0.61 1.28
N VAL A 94 -4.43 1.50 1.57
CA VAL A 94 -5.69 1.63 0.83
C VAL A 94 -5.93 3.10 0.51
N ALA A 95 -6.40 3.39 -0.69
CA ALA A 95 -6.68 4.76 -1.12
C ALA A 95 -7.90 4.82 -2.04
N ASN A 96 -8.67 5.89 -1.91
CA ASN A 96 -9.64 6.36 -2.88
C ASN A 96 -9.30 7.79 -3.31
N LYS A 97 -10.20 8.47 -4.01
CA LYS A 97 -9.98 9.87 -4.43
C LYS A 97 -9.81 10.85 -3.26
N ASP A 98 -10.39 10.56 -2.10
CA ASP A 98 -10.44 11.51 -0.97
C ASP A 98 -9.45 11.17 0.15
N ASN A 99 -9.26 9.88 0.47
CA ASN A 99 -8.48 9.43 1.63
C ASN A 99 -7.45 8.36 1.27
N SER A 100 -6.42 8.26 2.09
CA SER A 100 -5.43 7.16 2.06
C SER A 100 -5.15 6.69 3.48
N PHE A 101 -5.12 5.37 3.71
CA PHE A 101 -4.88 4.80 5.03
C PHE A 101 -3.86 3.68 4.98
N LEU A 102 -3.01 3.65 6.01
CA LEU A 102 -2.29 2.46 6.42
C LEU A 102 -3.14 1.71 7.44
N ILE A 103 -3.28 0.40 7.26
CA ILE A 103 -3.97 -0.49 8.20
C ILE A 103 -2.98 -1.55 8.65
N SER A 104 -2.81 -1.74 9.96
CA SER A 104 -1.90 -2.71 10.55
C SER A 104 -2.62 -3.76 11.39
N GLY A 105 -1.95 -4.89 11.61
CA GLY A 105 -2.44 -5.98 12.47
C GLY A 105 -2.54 -5.62 13.95
N THR A 106 -1.91 -4.52 14.38
CA THR A 106 -2.04 -3.95 15.73
C THR A 106 -3.35 -3.17 15.92
N GLY A 107 -4.09 -2.95 14.83
CA GLY A 107 -5.37 -2.24 14.84
C GLY A 107 -5.23 -0.75 14.52
N ASP A 108 -4.05 -0.32 14.05
CA ASP A 108 -3.83 1.07 13.66
C ASP A 108 -4.49 1.35 12.30
N VAL A 109 -5.11 2.51 12.19
CA VAL A 109 -5.57 3.12 10.94
C VAL A 109 -4.96 4.50 10.88
N ILE A 110 -3.95 4.68 10.04
CA ILE A 110 -3.15 5.91 9.98
C ILE A 110 -3.41 6.60 8.65
N GLU A 111 -3.88 7.84 8.70
CA GLU A 111 -3.95 8.75 7.56
C GLU A 111 -2.71 9.65 7.55
N PRO A 112 -1.95 9.74 6.44
CA PRO A 112 -0.77 10.60 6.38
C PRO A 112 -1.16 12.06 6.25
N ASP A 113 -0.52 12.95 7.02
CA ASP A 113 -0.80 14.39 7.01
C ASP A 113 -0.52 15.05 5.65
N ASP A 114 0.46 14.55 4.92
CA ASP A 114 0.92 15.09 3.64
C ASP A 114 0.50 14.24 2.41
N GLY A 115 -0.37 13.26 2.61
CA GLY A 115 -0.86 12.39 1.55
C GLY A 115 0.16 11.35 1.04
N ILE A 116 1.33 11.20 1.68
CA ILE A 116 2.41 10.30 1.25
C ILE A 116 2.71 9.29 2.35
N ILE A 117 2.53 8.01 2.04
CA ILE A 117 2.76 6.92 2.99
C ILE A 117 3.26 5.66 2.27
N ALA A 118 4.17 4.93 2.91
CA ALA A 118 4.71 3.68 2.39
C ALA A 118 4.79 2.60 3.46
N ILE A 119 4.85 1.36 3.00
CA ILE A 119 4.98 0.15 3.83
C ILE A 119 6.03 -0.79 3.23
N GLY A 120 6.48 -1.74 4.02
CA GLY A 120 7.45 -2.76 3.61
C GLY A 120 8.91 -2.32 3.79
N SER A 121 9.83 -3.21 3.41
CA SER A 121 11.28 -3.05 3.65
C SER A 121 11.86 -1.82 2.97
N GLY A 122 11.45 -1.52 1.74
CA GLY A 122 11.84 -0.32 0.98
C GLY A 122 11.01 0.92 1.31
N GLY A 123 9.98 0.79 2.16
CA GLY A 123 8.97 1.82 2.38
C GLY A 123 9.53 3.16 2.82
N MET A 124 10.43 3.17 3.80
CA MET A 124 11.00 4.42 4.32
C MET A 124 11.88 5.16 3.29
N PHE A 125 12.58 4.43 2.44
CA PHE A 125 13.36 5.03 1.34
C PHE A 125 12.43 5.65 0.30
N ALA A 126 11.42 4.90 -0.15
CA ALA A 126 10.42 5.39 -1.09
C ALA A 126 9.65 6.60 -0.54
N GLN A 127 9.22 6.56 0.72
CA GLN A 127 8.48 7.64 1.35
C GLN A 127 9.32 8.91 1.47
N SER A 128 10.58 8.80 1.88
CA SER A 128 11.49 9.94 2.01
C SER A 128 11.77 10.58 0.66
N ALA A 129 12.02 9.77 -0.37
CA ALA A 129 12.20 10.24 -1.74
C ALA A 129 10.92 10.92 -2.28
N ALA A 130 9.76 10.31 -2.10
CA ALA A 130 8.48 10.86 -2.55
C ALA A 130 8.18 12.22 -1.89
N LYS A 131 8.44 12.36 -0.58
CA LYS A 131 8.26 13.64 0.14
C LYS A 131 9.19 14.74 -0.40
N ALA A 132 10.43 14.40 -0.72
CA ALA A 132 11.37 15.36 -1.32
C ALA A 132 10.93 15.76 -2.73
N LEU A 133 10.54 14.80 -3.57
CA LEU A 133 10.06 15.05 -4.93
C LEU A 133 8.78 15.89 -4.94
N ALA A 134 7.82 15.61 -4.07
CA ALA A 134 6.59 16.38 -3.97
C ALA A 134 6.81 17.86 -3.57
N ARG A 135 7.85 18.13 -2.76
CA ARG A 135 8.18 19.49 -2.30
C ARG A 135 9.01 20.29 -3.29
N HIS A 136 9.85 19.63 -4.09
CA HIS A 136 10.91 20.27 -4.86
C HIS A 136 10.86 19.99 -6.36
N SER A 137 9.77 19.42 -6.87
CA SER A 137 9.59 19.18 -8.29
C SER A 137 8.14 19.45 -8.73
N SER A 138 7.91 19.44 -10.04
CA SER A 138 6.59 19.55 -10.67
C SER A 138 6.04 18.20 -11.14
N LEU A 139 6.54 17.10 -10.61
CA LEU A 139 6.14 15.76 -11.00
C LEU A 139 4.69 15.45 -10.57
N THR A 140 3.98 14.70 -11.41
CA THR A 140 2.66 14.15 -11.07
C THR A 140 2.76 13.09 -9.97
N ALA A 141 1.64 12.74 -9.34
CA ALA A 141 1.61 11.68 -8.32
C ALA A 141 2.22 10.36 -8.84
N ARG A 142 1.88 9.97 -10.08
CA ARG A 142 2.46 8.80 -10.74
C ARG A 142 3.98 8.89 -10.90
N GLN A 143 4.46 10.00 -11.43
CA GLN A 143 5.91 10.20 -11.63
C GLN A 143 6.68 10.19 -10.31
N ILE A 144 6.11 10.78 -9.25
CA ILE A 144 6.68 10.72 -7.90
C ILE A 144 6.77 9.28 -7.42
N VAL A 145 5.73 8.47 -7.60
CA VAL A 145 5.75 7.04 -7.25
C VAL A 145 6.84 6.31 -8.03
N GLU A 146 6.92 6.49 -9.35
CA GLU A 146 7.93 5.83 -10.21
C GLU A 146 9.35 6.16 -9.76
N GLU A 147 9.67 7.44 -9.59
CA GLU A 147 11.02 7.86 -9.20
C GLU A 147 11.37 7.46 -7.76
N ALA A 148 10.44 7.61 -6.82
CA ALA A 148 10.66 7.20 -5.43
C ALA A 148 10.86 5.69 -5.28
N MET A 149 10.16 4.88 -6.06
CA MET A 149 10.32 3.42 -6.07
C MET A 149 11.65 2.99 -6.69
N LYS A 150 12.16 3.69 -7.72
CA LYS A 150 13.50 3.48 -8.27
C LYS A 150 14.58 3.75 -7.21
N ILE A 151 14.47 4.87 -6.48
CA ILE A 151 15.39 5.21 -5.40
C ILE A 151 15.36 4.14 -4.30
N ALA A 152 14.17 3.66 -3.93
CA ALA A 152 14.04 2.58 -2.96
C ALA A 152 14.72 1.27 -3.44
N GLN A 153 14.61 0.94 -4.70
CA GLN A 153 15.27 -0.21 -5.33
C GLN A 153 16.79 -0.10 -5.27
N ASP A 154 17.35 1.08 -5.54
CA ASP A 154 18.80 1.30 -5.51
C ASP A 154 19.41 1.09 -4.11
N VAL A 155 18.60 1.23 -3.05
CA VAL A 155 19.04 1.18 -1.66
C VAL A 155 18.63 -0.11 -0.95
N CYS A 156 17.45 -0.66 -1.26
CA CYS A 156 16.85 -1.79 -0.55
C CYS A 156 16.97 -3.08 -1.35
N ILE A 157 17.73 -4.05 -0.83
CA ILE A 157 17.94 -5.36 -1.49
C ILE A 157 16.66 -6.20 -1.60
N TYR A 158 15.58 -5.84 -0.91
CA TYR A 158 14.28 -6.54 -0.93
C TYR A 158 13.28 -5.92 -1.91
N THR A 159 13.72 -4.99 -2.75
CA THR A 159 12.90 -4.23 -3.70
C THR A 159 13.49 -4.33 -5.11
N ASN A 160 12.64 -4.49 -6.15
CA ASN A 160 13.08 -4.57 -7.54
C ASN A 160 12.35 -3.56 -8.45
N ASP A 161 12.70 -3.55 -9.73
CA ASP A 161 12.22 -2.62 -10.76
C ASP A 161 10.90 -3.07 -11.44
N HIS A 162 10.37 -4.23 -11.09
CA HIS A 162 9.09 -4.70 -11.62
C HIS A 162 7.94 -4.00 -10.89
N LEU A 163 7.65 -2.78 -11.32
CA LEU A 163 6.64 -1.93 -10.67
C LEU A 163 5.25 -2.19 -11.22
N THR A 164 4.27 -2.32 -10.32
CA THR A 164 2.85 -2.19 -10.61
C THR A 164 2.37 -0.87 -10.03
N ILE A 165 1.82 0.02 -10.87
CA ILE A 165 1.32 1.34 -10.46
C ILE A 165 -0.12 1.49 -10.90
N GLU A 166 -0.99 1.88 -9.98
CA GLU A 166 -2.40 2.20 -10.20
C GLU A 166 -2.67 3.65 -9.82
N GLU A 167 -3.63 4.29 -10.52
CA GLU A 167 -4.02 5.70 -10.33
C GLU A 167 -5.54 5.85 -10.19
N LEU A 168 -5.99 6.88 -9.47
CA LEU A 168 -7.38 7.30 -9.36
C LEU A 168 -7.52 8.79 -9.69
#